data_dfec550979986815a4e38baa4610ed1b
#
_entry.id   dfec550979986815a4e38baa4610ed1b
#
_cell.length_a   1.000
_cell.length_b   1.000
_cell.length_c   1.000
_cell.angle_alpha   90.00
_cell.angle_beta   90.00
_cell.angle_gamma   90.00
#
_symmetry.space_group_name_H-M   'P 1'
#
loop_
_entity.id
_entity.type
_entity.pdbx_description
1 polymer ?
#
loop_
_entity_poly.entity_id
_entity_poly.type
_entity_poly.pdbx_seq_one_letter_code
_entity_poly.pdbx_strand_id
1 'polypeptide(L)'
;MKRFLMKYQGHVKQILGGFLFATLYLGGLFSQLSAAWSITGDGRTLGWGVLLPHRCILALFTVGIHGLFCVLLIYAIVGIWLYTRWKDRHQFDTEEDDRGFKIDTSGAHGTSALMRPEEIKDIFCEVEPLDRTNGIILGKFPNAGPKNEDLIVSIPLDGKHYKYDFAGNLAVKKDSNGKLIPIREKLGTNGNRHMMIIGVPGSGKSYCFSRPAIFQAIKSGESVIITDPKGELYSDTSEYAREHGYIVKIFNLAYPQGSDSWDALGEISGSQLNIEAQNFANIIINNTTNPGSKGDEVYSNGEKNLLTALILYVLTSDTFKATGKPKTLGSVYELLTLPDTELESLLGVKKGTDDKPMPDVDQNKPFKAPWMMYSTASENMRGNLKLGLGVRLQTLQDEVMKNITGIKDIDLTLPGKTKCIYYVIISDMNDTFKFISSLFFSCLFSKLVEFSRQQKSGQLPVPVNVIMDEFIAIGKLPDFDKKLATVRSARINIYMIFQTLAQLQQNYPDGLWETLIGCCYTFMCLSCGNDMGTAEYLSKRTGTMTTALENLRVDRPMVELANVPTSVSHSYST
;
A
#
# COMPACT_ATOMS: atom_id res chain seq x y z
N MET A 1 -5.51 40.36 -4.03
CA MET A 1 -5.33 41.37 -5.10
C MET A 1 -5.61 40.83 -6.50
N LYS A 2 -5.05 39.69 -6.94
CA LYS A 2 -5.38 39.06 -8.26
C LYS A 2 -6.88 38.76 -8.43
N ARG A 3 -7.58 38.14 -7.45
CA ARG A 3 -9.03 37.86 -7.51
C ARG A 3 -9.89 39.13 -7.56
N PHE A 4 -9.50 40.19 -6.87
CA PHE A 4 -10.19 41.48 -6.93
C PHE A 4 -10.04 42.14 -8.31
N LEU A 5 -8.83 42.12 -8.87
CA LEU A 5 -8.57 42.64 -10.23
C LEU A 5 -9.32 41.87 -11.31
N MET A 6 -9.42 40.51 -11.20
CA MET A 6 -10.22 39.70 -12.13
C MET A 6 -11.72 40.01 -12.04
N LYS A 7 -12.29 40.19 -10.82
CA LYS A 7 -13.70 40.50 -10.62
C LYS A 7 -14.12 41.86 -11.24
N TYR A 8 -13.20 42.85 -11.29
CA TYR A 8 -13.47 44.20 -11.77
C TYR A 8 -12.74 44.54 -13.05
N GLN A 9 -12.21 43.59 -13.78
CA GLN A 9 -11.40 43.79 -14.98
C GLN A 9 -12.12 44.64 -16.06
N GLY A 10 -13.46 44.52 -16.19
CA GLY A 10 -14.29 45.35 -17.07
C GLY A 10 -14.47 46.81 -16.66
N HIS A 11 -14.26 47.14 -15.38
CA HIS A 11 -14.50 48.48 -14.80
C HIS A 11 -13.22 49.19 -14.36
N VAL A 12 -12.04 48.63 -14.60
CA VAL A 12 -10.77 49.18 -14.13
C VAL A 12 -10.54 50.61 -14.66
N LYS A 13 -10.88 50.87 -15.90
CA LYS A 13 -10.75 52.22 -16.53
C LYS A 13 -11.66 53.24 -15.83
N GLN A 14 -12.88 52.85 -15.46
CA GLN A 14 -13.86 53.73 -14.80
C GLN A 14 -13.42 54.04 -13.37
N ILE A 15 -12.92 53.02 -12.64
CA ILE A 15 -12.39 53.17 -11.29
C ILE A 15 -11.15 54.07 -11.27
N LEU A 16 -10.22 53.87 -12.19
CA LEU A 16 -9.04 54.74 -12.34
C LEU A 16 -9.40 56.18 -12.71
N GLY A 17 -10.36 56.35 -13.62
CA GLY A 17 -10.86 57.68 -14.02
C GLY A 17 -11.52 58.39 -12.84
N GLY A 18 -12.36 57.71 -12.08
CA GLY A 18 -13.00 58.26 -10.87
C GLY A 18 -12.00 58.65 -9.79
N PHE A 19 -10.96 57.82 -9.60
CA PHE A 19 -9.89 58.08 -8.62
C PHE A 19 -9.05 59.29 -9.05
N LEU A 20 -8.67 59.41 -10.32
CA LEU A 20 -7.94 60.55 -10.88
C LEU A 20 -8.75 61.83 -10.73
N PHE A 21 -10.05 61.82 -11.06
CA PHE A 21 -10.93 62.96 -10.91
C PHE A 21 -11.05 63.41 -9.45
N ALA A 22 -11.26 62.48 -8.54
CA ALA A 22 -11.32 62.79 -7.11
C ALA A 22 -10.00 63.42 -6.59
N THR A 23 -8.85 62.91 -7.05
CA THR A 23 -7.52 63.42 -6.65
C THR A 23 -7.34 64.84 -7.14
N LEU A 24 -7.67 65.15 -8.39
CA LEU A 24 -7.57 66.49 -8.94
C LEU A 24 -8.56 67.45 -8.28
N TYR A 25 -9.78 67.01 -8.01
CA TYR A 25 -10.80 67.80 -7.33
C TYR A 25 -10.36 68.16 -5.88
N LEU A 26 -9.96 67.18 -5.09
CA LEU A 26 -9.51 67.41 -3.71
C LEU A 26 -8.23 68.24 -3.66
N GLY A 27 -7.28 67.97 -4.57
CA GLY A 27 -6.04 68.76 -4.67
C GLY A 27 -6.32 70.22 -4.97
N GLY A 28 -7.21 70.51 -5.88
CA GLY A 28 -7.61 71.90 -6.21
C GLY A 28 -8.37 72.56 -5.05
N LEU A 29 -9.23 71.83 -4.37
CA LEU A 29 -9.92 72.34 -3.19
C LEU A 29 -8.94 72.72 -2.08
N PHE A 30 -7.97 71.84 -1.75
CA PHE A 30 -6.93 72.14 -0.76
C PHE A 30 -6.03 73.30 -1.18
N SER A 31 -5.71 73.47 -2.45
CA SER A 31 -4.95 74.60 -2.96
C SER A 31 -5.71 75.93 -2.76
N GLN A 32 -7.03 75.97 -3.00
CA GLN A 32 -7.86 77.17 -2.74
C GLN A 32 -7.96 77.46 -1.28
N LEU A 33 -8.18 76.46 -0.42
CA LEU A 33 -8.25 76.63 1.02
C LEU A 33 -6.91 77.16 1.59
N SER A 34 -5.79 76.60 1.12
CA SER A 34 -4.45 77.05 1.52
C SER A 34 -4.18 78.51 1.13
N ALA A 35 -4.54 78.88 -0.07
CA ALA A 35 -4.39 80.28 -0.54
C ALA A 35 -5.32 81.23 0.25
N ALA A 36 -6.55 80.86 0.48
CA ALA A 36 -7.46 81.67 1.28
C ALA A 36 -6.97 81.83 2.72
N TRP A 37 -6.46 80.77 3.34
CA TRP A 37 -5.87 80.83 4.69
C TRP A 37 -4.64 81.73 4.75
N SER A 38 -3.78 81.68 3.76
CA SER A 38 -2.62 82.54 3.69
C SER A 38 -2.93 84.06 3.53
N ILE A 39 -4.12 84.39 2.94
CA ILE A 39 -4.54 85.76 2.73
C ILE A 39 -5.36 86.32 3.88
N THR A 40 -6.27 85.54 4.45
CA THR A 40 -7.26 85.99 5.45
C THR A 40 -7.02 85.46 6.85
N GLY A 41 -6.18 84.47 7.02
CA GLY A 41 -5.88 83.86 8.31
C GLY A 41 -6.96 82.92 8.87
N ASP A 42 -8.20 82.95 8.34
CA ASP A 42 -9.32 82.15 8.87
C ASP A 42 -10.15 81.38 7.80
N GLY A 43 -9.92 81.62 6.50
CA GLY A 43 -10.62 80.94 5.42
C GLY A 43 -12.12 81.24 5.28
N ARG A 44 -12.70 82.16 6.10
CA ARG A 44 -14.12 82.44 6.18
C ARG A 44 -14.70 83.18 4.97
N THR A 45 -13.90 83.69 4.09
CA THR A 45 -14.30 84.45 2.87
C THR A 45 -14.55 83.57 1.66
N LEU A 46 -14.41 82.26 1.82
CA LEU A 46 -14.65 81.30 0.73
C LEU A 46 -16.16 81.04 0.58
N GLY A 47 -16.74 81.55 -0.49
CA GLY A 47 -18.15 81.25 -0.84
C GLY A 47 -18.34 79.82 -1.37
N TRP A 48 -19.56 79.29 -1.32
CA TRP A 48 -19.94 77.96 -1.81
C TRP A 48 -19.46 77.62 -3.22
N GLY A 49 -19.13 78.57 -4.03
CA GLY A 49 -18.60 78.39 -5.40
C GLY A 49 -17.21 77.71 -5.42
N VAL A 50 -16.52 77.61 -4.30
CA VAL A 50 -15.22 76.92 -4.17
C VAL A 50 -15.38 75.39 -4.33
N LEU A 51 -16.54 74.87 -4.02
CA LEU A 51 -16.85 73.44 -4.12
C LEU A 51 -17.16 72.98 -5.56
N LEU A 52 -17.25 73.91 -6.50
CA LEU A 52 -17.56 73.56 -7.90
C LEU A 52 -16.38 72.82 -8.55
N PRO A 53 -16.56 71.59 -9.10
CA PRO A 53 -15.45 70.73 -9.59
C PRO A 53 -14.52 71.43 -10.62
N HIS A 54 -15.09 72.19 -11.54
CA HIS A 54 -14.33 72.92 -12.56
C HIS A 54 -13.41 73.98 -11.96
N ARG A 55 -13.87 74.67 -10.87
CA ARG A 55 -13.05 75.69 -10.18
C ARG A 55 -11.93 75.04 -9.36
N CYS A 56 -12.18 73.91 -8.72
CA CYS A 56 -11.18 73.16 -8.01
C CYS A 56 -10.07 72.69 -8.97
N ILE A 57 -10.41 72.12 -10.10
CA ILE A 57 -9.41 71.70 -11.08
C ILE A 57 -8.64 72.89 -11.66
N LEU A 58 -9.33 74.00 -11.95
CA LEU A 58 -8.69 75.21 -12.45
C LEU A 58 -7.72 75.84 -11.42
N ALA A 59 -8.02 75.72 -10.14
CA ALA A 59 -7.18 76.21 -9.06
C ALA A 59 -5.80 75.55 -8.99
N LEU A 60 -5.65 74.33 -9.43
CA LEU A 60 -4.34 73.68 -9.55
C LEU A 60 -3.40 74.43 -10.53
N PHE A 61 -3.98 75.07 -11.53
CA PHE A 61 -3.21 75.83 -12.53
C PHE A 61 -3.07 77.30 -12.16
N THR A 62 -4.00 77.89 -11.40
CA THR A 62 -4.01 79.34 -11.08
C THR A 62 -3.43 79.64 -9.70
N VAL A 63 -3.61 78.76 -8.74
CA VAL A 63 -3.20 78.95 -7.35
C VAL A 63 -1.95 78.13 -6.99
N GLY A 64 -1.73 77.03 -7.74
CA GLY A 64 -0.58 76.17 -7.53
C GLY A 64 -0.93 74.75 -7.07
N ILE A 65 0.06 73.87 -7.18
CA ILE A 65 -0.12 72.43 -6.98
C ILE A 65 0.05 71.98 -5.51
N HIS A 66 0.17 72.92 -4.55
CA HIS A 66 0.43 72.63 -3.13
C HIS A 66 -0.66 71.70 -2.51
N GLY A 67 -1.92 71.92 -2.86
CA GLY A 67 -3.02 71.05 -2.44
C GLY A 67 -2.91 69.62 -2.92
N LEU A 68 -2.27 69.40 -4.04
CA LEU A 68 -2.05 68.06 -4.62
C LEU A 68 -1.06 67.28 -3.74
N PHE A 69 -0.03 67.94 -3.17
CA PHE A 69 0.89 67.34 -2.23
C PHE A 69 0.17 66.95 -0.91
N CYS A 70 -0.77 67.79 -0.44
CA CYS A 70 -1.58 67.46 0.74
C CYS A 70 -2.45 66.19 0.49
N VAL A 71 -3.07 66.10 -0.65
CA VAL A 71 -3.89 64.91 -1.00
C VAL A 71 -3.03 63.67 -1.16
N LEU A 72 -1.85 63.73 -1.78
CA LEU A 72 -0.92 62.63 -1.90
C LEU A 72 -0.39 62.18 -0.54
N LEU A 73 -0.13 63.12 0.38
CA LEU A 73 0.30 62.84 1.75
C LEU A 73 -0.82 62.12 2.53
N ILE A 74 -2.08 62.57 2.40
CA ILE A 74 -3.22 61.89 2.98
C ILE A 74 -3.37 60.48 2.40
N TYR A 75 -3.22 60.29 1.08
CA TYR A 75 -3.26 58.96 0.47
C TYR A 75 -2.13 58.07 0.98
N ALA A 76 -0.91 58.62 1.17
CA ALA A 76 0.20 57.86 1.74
C ALA A 76 -0.10 57.44 3.17
N ILE A 77 -0.62 58.35 4.03
CA ILE A 77 -0.98 58.01 5.41
C ILE A 77 -2.10 56.97 5.44
N VAL A 78 -3.19 57.16 4.66
CA VAL A 78 -4.29 56.21 4.56
C VAL A 78 -3.82 54.89 3.97
N GLY A 79 -2.94 54.95 2.97
CA GLY A 79 -2.35 53.74 2.35
C GLY A 79 -1.48 52.96 3.35
N ILE A 80 -0.64 53.64 4.13
CA ILE A 80 0.15 53.03 5.20
C ILE A 80 -0.79 52.42 6.26
N TRP A 81 -1.81 53.14 6.68
CA TRP A 81 -2.77 52.66 7.66
C TRP A 81 -3.59 51.47 7.15
N LEU A 82 -4.03 51.50 5.90
CA LEU A 82 -4.70 50.38 5.27
C LEU A 82 -3.76 49.19 5.08
N TYR A 83 -2.48 49.45 4.71
CA TYR A 83 -1.48 48.41 4.57
C TYR A 83 -1.14 47.73 5.91
N THR A 84 -0.98 48.54 7.00
CA THR A 84 -0.75 47.97 8.34
C THR A 84 -1.96 47.13 8.78
N ARG A 85 -3.19 47.67 8.61
CA ARG A 85 -4.40 46.91 8.94
C ARG A 85 -4.60 45.69 8.04
N TRP A 86 -4.22 45.79 6.79
CA TRP A 86 -4.25 44.62 5.89
C TRP A 86 -3.21 43.60 6.29
N LYS A 87 -1.99 44.02 6.59
CA LYS A 87 -0.90 43.19 7.10
C LYS A 87 -1.34 42.48 8.38
N ASP A 88 -1.90 43.22 9.34
CA ASP A 88 -2.39 42.65 10.61
C ASP A 88 -3.53 41.64 10.42
N ARG A 89 -4.39 41.85 9.42
CA ARG A 89 -5.48 40.91 9.08
C ARG A 89 -5.03 39.70 8.25
N HIS A 90 -3.94 39.81 7.52
CA HIS A 90 -3.40 38.78 6.65
C HIS A 90 -2.04 38.30 7.14
N GLN A 91 -1.75 38.51 8.41
CA GLN A 91 -0.52 38.01 9.04
C GLN A 91 -0.49 36.48 9.04
N PHE A 92 -1.67 35.85 8.82
CA PHE A 92 -1.85 34.43 8.63
C PHE A 92 -2.58 34.23 7.28
N ASP A 93 -1.86 33.78 6.27
CA ASP A 93 -2.46 33.23 5.06
C ASP A 93 -3.02 31.84 5.43
N THR A 94 -4.19 31.82 6.06
CA THR A 94 -4.86 30.60 6.50
C THR A 94 -5.85 30.17 5.43
N GLU A 95 -5.72 28.94 4.95
CA GLU A 95 -6.75 28.26 4.18
C GLU A 95 -7.59 27.41 5.17
N GLU A 96 -8.91 27.51 5.10
CA GLU A 96 -9.81 26.66 5.88
C GLU A 96 -10.02 25.35 5.10
N ASP A 97 -9.76 24.21 5.74
CA ASP A 97 -10.01 22.90 5.13
C ASP A 97 -11.50 22.52 5.28
N ASP A 98 -11.93 21.45 4.58
CA ASP A 98 -13.32 20.98 4.61
C ASP A 98 -13.82 20.55 6.02
N ARG A 99 -12.92 20.44 6.99
CA ARG A 99 -13.19 20.11 8.40
C ARG A 99 -13.28 21.34 9.28
N GLY A 100 -13.01 22.54 8.74
CA GLY A 100 -13.05 23.81 9.46
C GLY A 100 -11.74 24.17 10.18
N PHE A 101 -10.63 23.47 9.92
CA PHE A 101 -9.32 23.85 10.46
C PHE A 101 -8.70 24.95 9.62
N LYS A 102 -8.20 26.00 10.28
CA LYS A 102 -7.41 27.04 9.64
C LYS A 102 -5.97 26.57 9.52
N ILE A 103 -5.56 26.23 8.30
CA ILE A 103 -4.21 25.77 7.97
C ILE A 103 -3.35 27.01 7.67
N ASP A 104 -2.20 27.14 8.32
CA ASP A 104 -1.24 28.18 8.03
C ASP A 104 -0.23 27.71 7.00
N THR A 105 -0.08 28.48 5.94
CA THR A 105 0.83 28.20 4.83
C THR A 105 2.31 28.48 5.15
N SER A 106 2.61 29.09 6.33
CA SER A 106 4.01 29.34 6.75
C SER A 106 4.85 28.08 6.94
N GLY A 107 4.19 26.96 7.24
CA GLY A 107 4.85 25.67 7.44
C GLY A 107 5.76 25.59 8.67
N ALA A 108 5.56 26.46 9.67
CA ALA A 108 6.43 26.54 10.86
C ALA A 108 6.60 25.22 11.63
N HIS A 109 5.58 24.36 11.62
CA HIS A 109 5.57 23.03 12.26
C HIS A 109 5.40 21.88 11.26
N GLY A 110 5.30 22.17 9.97
CA GLY A 110 5.15 21.20 8.90
C GLY A 110 4.23 21.69 7.78
N THR A 111 4.41 21.12 6.60
CA THR A 111 3.69 21.49 5.38
C THR A 111 2.89 20.33 4.80
N SER A 112 2.69 19.25 5.57
CA SER A 112 1.92 18.09 5.10
C SER A 112 0.46 18.48 4.85
N ALA A 113 -0.07 18.05 3.72
CA ALA A 113 -1.47 18.27 3.35
C ALA A 113 -2.06 17.00 2.74
N LEU A 114 -3.38 16.83 2.85
CA LEU A 114 -4.07 15.82 2.07
C LEU A 114 -4.04 16.21 0.60
N MET A 115 -3.82 15.22 -0.25
CA MET A 115 -3.78 15.41 -1.70
C MET A 115 -5.13 15.87 -2.22
N ARG A 116 -5.14 16.87 -3.09
CA ARG A 116 -6.35 17.36 -3.76
C ARG A 116 -6.75 16.41 -4.89
N PRO A 117 -8.05 16.28 -5.20
CA PRO A 117 -8.51 15.40 -6.28
C PRO A 117 -7.82 15.67 -7.64
N GLU A 118 -7.46 16.92 -7.91
CA GLU A 118 -6.80 17.32 -9.15
C GLU A 118 -5.34 16.82 -9.24
N GLU A 119 -4.68 16.67 -8.09
CA GLU A 119 -3.28 16.23 -7.99
C GLU A 119 -3.14 14.70 -8.12
N ILE A 120 -4.22 13.95 -7.89
CA ILE A 120 -4.21 12.47 -7.96
C ILE A 120 -3.78 11.99 -9.34
N LYS A 121 -4.19 12.70 -10.40
CA LYS A 121 -3.86 12.36 -11.80
C LYS A 121 -2.36 12.48 -12.12
N ASP A 122 -1.64 13.32 -11.37
CA ASP A 122 -0.21 13.58 -11.59
C ASP A 122 0.70 12.54 -10.93
N ILE A 123 0.12 11.62 -10.13
CA ILE A 123 0.88 10.59 -9.43
C ILE A 123 0.89 9.29 -10.24
N PHE A 124 0.36 8.22 -9.70
CA PHE A 124 0.37 6.89 -10.34
C PHE A 124 -1.05 6.36 -10.60
N CYS A 125 -2.05 7.18 -10.29
CA CYS A 125 -3.45 6.81 -10.39
C CYS A 125 -4.08 7.31 -11.69
N GLU A 126 -5.01 6.53 -12.18
CA GLU A 126 -5.91 6.89 -13.27
C GLU A 126 -7.29 7.19 -12.70
N VAL A 127 -7.98 8.20 -13.24
CA VAL A 127 -9.34 8.59 -12.81
C VAL A 127 -10.24 8.50 -14.02
N GLU A 128 -11.00 7.41 -14.11
CA GLU A 128 -11.83 7.05 -15.26
C GLU A 128 -13.18 6.49 -14.84
N PRO A 129 -14.21 6.52 -15.70
CA PRO A 129 -15.43 5.77 -15.49
C PRO A 129 -15.17 4.26 -15.38
N LEU A 130 -16.06 3.54 -14.68
CA LEU A 130 -15.89 2.12 -14.39
C LEU A 130 -15.74 1.23 -15.64
N ASP A 131 -16.41 1.57 -16.72
CA ASP A 131 -16.33 0.85 -18.01
C ASP A 131 -14.92 0.90 -18.62
N ARG A 132 -14.19 1.98 -18.41
CA ARG A 132 -12.81 2.19 -18.89
C ARG A 132 -11.74 1.78 -17.89
N THR A 133 -12.10 1.68 -16.62
CA THR A 133 -11.13 1.32 -15.58
C THR A 133 -10.50 -0.03 -15.86
N ASN A 134 -9.16 -0.07 -15.87
CA ASN A 134 -8.35 -1.26 -16.03
C ASN A 134 -7.21 -1.26 -15.02
N GLY A 135 -7.56 -1.32 -13.73
CA GLY A 135 -6.59 -1.15 -12.66
C GLY A 135 -7.09 -1.61 -11.31
N ILE A 136 -6.19 -1.63 -10.35
CA ILE A 136 -6.55 -1.87 -8.95
C ILE A 136 -7.33 -0.64 -8.44
N ILE A 137 -8.57 -0.86 -8.08
CA ILE A 137 -9.47 0.21 -7.61
C ILE A 137 -9.07 0.65 -6.21
N LEU A 138 -8.81 1.94 -6.05
CA LEU A 138 -8.49 2.56 -4.76
C LEU A 138 -9.71 3.27 -4.14
N GLY A 139 -10.62 3.75 -4.97
CA GLY A 139 -11.79 4.48 -4.51
C GLY A 139 -12.61 5.05 -5.65
N LYS A 140 -13.66 5.82 -5.32
CA LYS A 140 -14.50 6.47 -6.31
C LYS A 140 -14.87 7.90 -5.90
N PHE A 141 -15.05 8.76 -6.88
CA PHE A 141 -15.70 10.06 -6.75
C PHE A 141 -17.12 9.94 -7.29
N PRO A 142 -18.15 9.97 -6.45
CA PRO A 142 -19.54 9.84 -6.90
C PRO A 142 -19.95 11.08 -7.72
N ASN A 143 -20.67 10.84 -8.82
CA ASN A 143 -21.24 11.89 -9.68
C ASN A 143 -20.22 12.96 -10.18
N ALA A 144 -18.94 12.61 -10.27
CA ALA A 144 -17.88 13.55 -10.64
C ALA A 144 -17.60 13.59 -12.14
N GLY A 145 -18.17 12.68 -12.92
CA GLY A 145 -18.00 12.61 -14.37
C GLY A 145 -18.93 13.57 -15.13
N PRO A 146 -18.64 13.82 -16.41
CA PRO A 146 -19.39 14.76 -17.26
C PRO A 146 -20.89 14.41 -17.43
N LYS A 147 -21.26 13.15 -17.21
CA LYS A 147 -22.64 12.62 -17.30
C LYS A 147 -23.21 12.25 -15.93
N ASN A 148 -22.72 12.87 -14.84
CA ASN A 148 -23.02 12.49 -13.46
C ASN A 148 -22.67 11.00 -13.17
N GLU A 149 -21.70 10.45 -13.90
CA GLU A 149 -21.18 9.11 -13.67
C GLU A 149 -20.13 9.11 -12.54
N ASP A 150 -20.01 7.97 -11.86
CA ASP A 150 -18.97 7.78 -10.85
C ASP A 150 -17.59 7.68 -11.55
N LEU A 151 -16.62 8.42 -11.06
CA LEU A 151 -15.22 8.30 -11.49
C LEU A 151 -14.46 7.40 -10.52
N ILE A 152 -13.75 6.42 -11.08
CA ILE A 152 -12.98 5.42 -10.35
C ILE A 152 -11.51 5.83 -10.32
N VAL A 153 -10.94 5.86 -9.13
CA VAL A 153 -9.49 6.03 -8.92
C VAL A 153 -8.85 4.67 -8.90
N SER A 154 -7.92 4.42 -9.80
CA SER A 154 -7.26 3.10 -9.91
C SER A 154 -5.78 3.19 -10.25
N ILE A 155 -5.02 2.16 -9.87
CA ILE A 155 -3.63 1.94 -10.33
C ILE A 155 -3.70 1.04 -11.57
N PRO A 156 -3.34 1.53 -12.77
CA PRO A 156 -3.41 0.75 -13.99
C PRO A 156 -2.56 -0.52 -13.94
N LEU A 157 -3.12 -1.67 -14.32
CA LEU A 157 -2.42 -2.96 -14.31
C LEU A 157 -1.27 -3.01 -15.32
N ASP A 158 -1.42 -2.35 -16.46
CA ASP A 158 -0.41 -2.30 -17.52
C ASP A 158 0.61 -1.16 -17.36
N GLY A 159 0.51 -0.38 -16.28
CA GLY A 159 1.38 0.78 -16.01
C GLY A 159 1.23 1.91 -17.01
N LYS A 160 0.05 2.03 -17.67
CA LYS A 160 -0.25 3.07 -18.64
C LYS A 160 -1.54 3.77 -18.27
N HIS A 161 -1.56 5.08 -18.48
CA HIS A 161 -2.74 5.92 -18.29
C HIS A 161 -3.22 6.50 -19.63
N TYR A 162 -4.48 6.92 -19.66
CA TYR A 162 -5.03 7.60 -20.82
C TYR A 162 -4.46 9.01 -20.95
N LYS A 163 -4.14 9.38 -22.20
CA LYS A 163 -3.69 10.74 -22.53
C LYS A 163 -4.88 11.64 -22.83
N TYR A 164 -4.84 12.85 -22.27
CA TYR A 164 -5.83 13.89 -22.54
C TYR A 164 -5.17 15.05 -23.29
N ASP A 165 -5.94 15.75 -24.12
CA ASP A 165 -5.52 16.98 -24.76
C ASP A 165 -5.59 18.18 -23.79
N PHE A 166 -5.12 19.36 -24.22
CA PHE A 166 -5.16 20.58 -23.42
C PHE A 166 -6.58 21.05 -23.05
N ALA A 167 -7.61 20.56 -23.73
CA ALA A 167 -9.01 20.85 -23.46
C ALA A 167 -9.67 19.80 -22.56
N GLY A 168 -8.91 18.80 -22.12
CA GLY A 168 -9.41 17.71 -21.26
C GLY A 168 -10.16 16.61 -22.01
N ASN A 169 -10.10 16.57 -23.35
CA ASN A 169 -10.71 15.48 -24.12
C ASN A 169 -9.72 14.32 -24.27
N LEU A 170 -10.27 13.11 -24.34
CA LEU A 170 -9.48 11.90 -24.53
C LEU A 170 -8.73 11.94 -25.88
N ALA A 171 -7.41 11.90 -25.85
CA ALA A 171 -6.60 11.86 -27.06
C ALA A 171 -6.76 10.52 -27.76
N VAL A 172 -7.04 10.53 -29.06
CA VAL A 172 -7.29 9.33 -29.86
C VAL A 172 -6.37 9.24 -31.07
N LYS A 173 -6.07 8.02 -31.50
CA LYS A 173 -5.38 7.73 -32.76
C LYS A 173 -6.19 6.73 -33.59
N LYS A 174 -5.99 6.68 -34.88
CA LYS A 174 -6.56 5.64 -35.73
C LYS A 174 -5.71 4.38 -35.67
N ASP A 175 -6.33 3.23 -35.52
CA ASP A 175 -5.68 1.93 -35.67
C ASP A 175 -5.50 1.58 -37.17
N SER A 176 -4.93 0.39 -37.43
CA SER A 176 -4.71 -0.11 -38.81
C SER A 176 -6.00 -0.27 -39.62
N ASN A 177 -7.15 -0.35 -38.95
CA ASN A 177 -8.49 -0.52 -39.56
C ASN A 177 -9.27 0.81 -39.62
N GLY A 178 -8.63 1.95 -39.30
CA GLY A 178 -9.24 3.28 -39.29
C GLY A 178 -10.13 3.56 -38.07
N LYS A 179 -10.25 2.66 -37.10
CA LYS A 179 -11.03 2.85 -35.88
C LYS A 179 -10.26 3.77 -34.91
N LEU A 180 -10.98 4.70 -34.30
CA LEU A 180 -10.41 5.57 -33.27
C LEU A 180 -10.19 4.77 -31.98
N ILE A 181 -8.94 4.73 -31.53
CA ILE A 181 -8.55 4.11 -30.26
C ILE A 181 -7.90 5.16 -29.35
N PRO A 182 -8.15 5.12 -28.04
CA PRO A 182 -7.52 6.02 -27.09
C PRO A 182 -5.99 5.84 -27.05
N ILE A 183 -5.28 6.96 -26.93
CA ILE A 183 -3.83 6.95 -26.71
C ILE A 183 -3.59 6.69 -25.23
N ARG A 184 -2.72 5.69 -24.93
CA ARG A 184 -2.25 5.41 -23.57
C ARG A 184 -0.73 5.58 -23.52
N GLU A 185 -0.25 6.25 -22.48
CA GLU A 185 1.16 6.54 -22.23
C GLU A 185 1.61 5.84 -20.94
N LYS A 186 2.91 5.57 -20.80
CA LYS A 186 3.44 5.02 -19.55
C LYS A 186 3.27 6.03 -18.42
N LEU A 187 2.88 5.56 -17.23
CA LEU A 187 2.95 6.35 -16.02
C LEU A 187 4.40 6.81 -15.78
N GLY A 188 4.58 8.08 -15.43
CA GLY A 188 5.89 8.68 -15.19
C GLY A 188 6.62 8.10 -13.96
N THR A 189 5.93 7.33 -13.13
CA THR A 189 6.46 6.70 -11.93
C THR A 189 6.72 5.21 -12.15
N ASN A 190 7.91 4.75 -11.74
CA ASN A 190 8.30 3.33 -11.77
C ASN A 190 7.86 2.60 -10.48
N GLY A 191 6.74 2.98 -9.88
CA GLY A 191 6.19 2.33 -8.71
C GLY A 191 5.96 0.83 -8.94
N ASN A 192 6.17 0.02 -7.90
CA ASN A 192 5.78 -1.38 -7.98
C ASN A 192 4.27 -1.51 -7.67
N ARG A 193 3.68 -2.66 -8.03
CA ARG A 193 2.26 -2.94 -7.76
C ARG A 193 2.06 -3.71 -6.44
N HIS A 194 3.10 -3.84 -5.61
CA HIS A 194 2.94 -4.43 -4.28
C HIS A 194 2.17 -3.46 -3.39
N MET A 195 1.17 -3.97 -2.71
CA MET A 195 0.32 -3.19 -1.83
C MET A 195 0.21 -3.84 -0.46
N MET A 196 0.08 -3.00 0.52
CA MET A 196 -0.24 -3.38 1.87
C MET A 196 -1.57 -2.76 2.27
N ILE A 197 -2.50 -3.58 2.74
CA ILE A 197 -3.86 -3.18 3.05
C ILE A 197 -4.17 -3.51 4.49
N ILE A 198 -4.53 -2.51 5.28
CA ILE A 198 -4.96 -2.67 6.67
C ILE A 198 -6.44 -2.41 6.80
N GLY A 199 -7.10 -3.24 7.61
CA GLY A 199 -8.48 -3.00 8.00
C GLY A 199 -8.93 -3.99 9.08
N VAL A 200 -9.57 -3.47 10.12
CA VAL A 200 -10.15 -4.30 11.18
C VAL A 200 -11.24 -5.23 10.63
N PRO A 201 -11.64 -6.28 11.36
CA PRO A 201 -12.78 -7.11 10.98
C PRO A 201 -14.03 -6.25 10.72
N GLY A 202 -14.75 -6.54 9.65
CA GLY A 202 -15.93 -5.77 9.25
C GLY A 202 -15.66 -4.46 8.50
N SER A 203 -14.41 -4.07 8.27
CA SER A 203 -14.06 -2.86 7.50
C SER A 203 -14.30 -2.97 5.98
N GLY A 204 -14.80 -4.12 5.51
CA GLY A 204 -15.11 -4.32 4.10
C GLY A 204 -13.91 -4.65 3.21
N LYS A 205 -12.79 -5.16 3.75
CA LYS A 205 -11.57 -5.50 2.99
C LYS A 205 -11.86 -6.31 1.72
N SER A 206 -12.58 -7.41 1.86
CA SER A 206 -12.89 -8.30 0.73
C SER A 206 -13.84 -7.63 -0.27
N TYR A 207 -14.77 -6.79 0.20
CA TYR A 207 -15.70 -6.05 -0.66
C TYR A 207 -15.02 -4.88 -1.38
N CYS A 208 -14.24 -4.07 -0.65
CA CYS A 208 -13.63 -2.86 -1.21
C CYS A 208 -12.37 -3.16 -2.05
N PHE A 209 -11.64 -4.23 -1.73
CA PHE A 209 -10.36 -4.51 -2.36
C PHE A 209 -10.30 -5.87 -3.05
N SER A 210 -10.47 -7.01 -2.31
CA SER A 210 -10.16 -8.35 -2.85
C SER A 210 -11.05 -8.71 -4.05
N ARG A 211 -12.38 -8.56 -3.95
CA ARG A 211 -13.31 -8.83 -5.07
C ARG A 211 -13.04 -7.94 -6.29
N PRO A 212 -12.98 -6.60 -6.16
CA PRO A 212 -12.65 -5.73 -7.30
C PRO A 212 -11.30 -6.07 -7.93
N ALA A 213 -10.27 -6.39 -7.14
CA ALA A 213 -8.95 -6.74 -7.65
C ALA A 213 -8.98 -8.04 -8.48
N ILE A 214 -9.75 -9.05 -8.04
CA ILE A 214 -9.95 -10.30 -8.78
C ILE A 214 -10.64 -10.02 -10.14
N PHE A 215 -11.77 -9.29 -10.13
CA PHE A 215 -12.49 -8.97 -11.36
C PHE A 215 -11.65 -8.16 -12.35
N GLN A 216 -10.88 -7.18 -11.86
CA GLN A 216 -10.00 -6.39 -12.71
C GLN A 216 -8.85 -7.23 -13.28
N ALA A 217 -8.26 -8.13 -12.51
CA ALA A 217 -7.23 -9.05 -12.99
C ALA A 217 -7.78 -10.00 -14.08
N ILE A 218 -8.97 -10.57 -13.87
CA ILE A 218 -9.67 -11.41 -14.86
C ILE A 218 -9.94 -10.61 -16.14
N LYS A 219 -10.50 -9.40 -16.03
CA LYS A 219 -10.76 -8.50 -17.17
C LYS A 219 -9.48 -8.21 -17.96
N SER A 220 -8.35 -8.10 -17.28
CA SER A 220 -7.04 -7.81 -17.89
C SER A 220 -6.30 -9.03 -18.42
N GLY A 221 -6.80 -10.24 -18.18
CA GLY A 221 -6.17 -11.47 -18.59
C GLY A 221 -4.95 -11.86 -17.76
N GLU A 222 -4.84 -11.39 -16.52
CA GLU A 222 -3.77 -11.72 -15.57
C GLU A 222 -4.20 -12.88 -14.66
N SER A 223 -3.27 -13.74 -14.28
CA SER A 223 -3.53 -14.84 -13.34
C SER A 223 -3.66 -14.33 -11.91
N VAL A 224 -4.43 -15.03 -11.09
CA VAL A 224 -4.66 -14.66 -9.69
C VAL A 224 -4.46 -15.88 -8.79
N ILE A 225 -3.82 -15.65 -7.65
CA ILE A 225 -3.68 -16.63 -6.56
C ILE A 225 -4.17 -15.94 -5.30
N ILE A 226 -5.12 -16.58 -4.61
CA ILE A 226 -5.89 -15.94 -3.54
C ILE A 226 -5.86 -16.80 -2.30
N THR A 227 -5.54 -16.22 -1.14
CA THR A 227 -5.93 -16.84 0.13
C THR A 227 -7.36 -16.45 0.46
N ASP A 228 -8.19 -17.44 0.77
CA ASP A 228 -9.61 -17.24 1.03
C ASP A 228 -10.01 -17.97 2.32
N PRO A 229 -9.89 -17.33 3.51
CA PRO A 229 -10.12 -18.01 4.78
C PRO A 229 -11.53 -18.58 4.94
N LYS A 230 -12.51 -18.00 4.28
CA LYS A 230 -13.93 -18.35 4.42
C LYS A 230 -14.53 -19.06 3.21
N GLY A 231 -13.83 -19.14 2.07
CA GLY A 231 -14.36 -19.64 0.81
C GLY A 231 -15.34 -18.70 0.11
N GLU A 232 -15.51 -17.46 0.63
CA GLU A 232 -16.43 -16.47 0.07
C GLU A 232 -15.95 -15.97 -1.31
N LEU A 233 -14.64 -15.72 -1.45
CA LEU A 233 -14.06 -15.24 -2.71
C LEU A 233 -14.15 -16.31 -3.81
N TYR A 234 -13.97 -17.58 -3.45
CA TYR A 234 -14.18 -18.69 -4.37
C TYR A 234 -15.64 -18.74 -4.85
N SER A 235 -16.59 -18.69 -3.91
CA SER A 235 -18.02 -18.74 -4.23
C SER A 235 -18.45 -17.59 -5.15
N ASP A 236 -17.92 -16.38 -4.90
CA ASP A 236 -18.34 -15.16 -5.59
C ASP A 236 -17.70 -14.97 -6.96
N THR A 237 -16.52 -15.54 -7.22
CA THR A 237 -15.72 -15.17 -8.39
C THR A 237 -15.29 -16.34 -9.27
N SER A 238 -15.42 -17.59 -8.79
CA SER A 238 -14.92 -18.76 -9.54
C SER A 238 -15.70 -19.05 -10.83
N GLU A 239 -17.02 -18.84 -10.83
CA GLU A 239 -17.85 -19.04 -12.02
C GLU A 239 -17.53 -17.99 -13.09
N TYR A 240 -17.46 -16.71 -12.67
CA TYR A 240 -17.05 -15.63 -13.56
C TYR A 240 -15.67 -15.88 -14.19
N ALA A 241 -14.72 -16.43 -13.44
CA ALA A 241 -13.41 -16.79 -13.96
C ALA A 241 -13.51 -17.90 -15.02
N ARG A 242 -14.33 -18.94 -14.79
CA ARG A 242 -14.55 -20.03 -15.76
C ARG A 242 -15.18 -19.52 -17.05
N GLU A 243 -16.18 -18.63 -16.95
CA GLU A 243 -16.83 -18.01 -18.12
C GLU A 243 -15.84 -17.18 -18.96
N HIS A 244 -14.78 -16.61 -18.33
CA HIS A 244 -13.71 -15.88 -19.02
C HIS A 244 -12.54 -16.76 -19.47
N GLY A 245 -12.70 -18.09 -19.43
CA GLY A 245 -11.73 -19.07 -19.93
C GLY A 245 -10.54 -19.29 -19.01
N TYR A 246 -10.68 -19.05 -17.71
CA TYR A 246 -9.65 -19.32 -16.72
C TYR A 246 -9.65 -20.78 -16.26
N ILE A 247 -8.47 -21.35 -16.07
CA ILE A 247 -8.30 -22.60 -15.34
C ILE A 247 -8.44 -22.29 -13.86
N VAL A 248 -9.46 -22.88 -13.21
CA VAL A 248 -9.76 -22.66 -11.80
C VAL A 248 -9.28 -23.87 -11.01
N LYS A 249 -8.46 -23.62 -9.98
CA LYS A 249 -7.97 -24.63 -9.03
C LYS A 249 -8.30 -24.21 -7.60
N ILE A 250 -8.58 -25.19 -6.75
CA ILE A 250 -8.90 -24.98 -5.34
C ILE A 250 -8.00 -25.86 -4.46
N PHE A 251 -7.15 -25.24 -3.67
CA PHE A 251 -6.36 -25.91 -2.63
C PHE A 251 -6.97 -25.63 -1.28
N ASN A 252 -7.80 -26.54 -0.78
CA ASN A 252 -8.61 -26.33 0.40
C ASN A 252 -8.03 -27.08 1.60
N LEU A 253 -7.34 -26.37 2.50
CA LEU A 253 -6.78 -26.89 3.72
C LEU A 253 -7.78 -26.91 4.89
N ALA A 254 -8.84 -26.07 4.83
CA ALA A 254 -9.86 -26.04 5.87
C ALA A 254 -10.84 -27.22 5.75
N TYR A 255 -11.24 -27.54 4.52
CA TYR A 255 -12.14 -28.66 4.19
C TYR A 255 -11.54 -29.43 3.00
N PRO A 256 -10.60 -30.36 3.27
CA PRO A 256 -9.79 -31.01 2.23
C PRO A 256 -10.57 -31.88 1.25
N GLN A 257 -11.81 -32.28 1.61
CA GLN A 257 -12.67 -33.08 0.74
C GLN A 257 -13.09 -32.24 -0.49
N GLY A 258 -12.73 -32.72 -1.67
CA GLY A 258 -12.98 -31.99 -2.92
C GLY A 258 -11.93 -30.94 -3.27
N SER A 259 -10.80 -30.91 -2.56
CA SER A 259 -9.64 -30.10 -2.89
C SER A 259 -8.87 -30.67 -4.09
N ASP A 260 -8.35 -29.80 -4.96
CA ASP A 260 -7.22 -30.18 -5.82
C ASP A 260 -5.99 -30.47 -4.94
N SER A 261 -5.11 -31.33 -5.42
CA SER A 261 -3.93 -31.79 -4.68
C SER A 261 -2.66 -31.11 -5.19
N TRP A 262 -1.71 -30.94 -4.28
CA TRP A 262 -0.40 -30.39 -4.56
C TRP A 262 0.70 -31.32 -4.05
N ASP A 263 1.56 -31.82 -4.95
CA ASP A 263 2.70 -32.65 -4.57
C ASP A 263 3.83 -31.77 -3.99
N ALA A 264 3.82 -31.65 -2.66
CA ALA A 264 4.77 -30.79 -1.97
C ALA A 264 6.23 -31.23 -2.15
N LEU A 265 6.52 -32.52 -2.04
CA LEU A 265 7.89 -33.06 -2.20
C LEU A 265 8.34 -33.10 -3.66
N GLY A 266 7.40 -33.19 -4.61
CA GLY A 266 7.70 -33.09 -6.04
C GLY A 266 8.26 -31.73 -6.48
N GLU A 267 8.12 -30.69 -5.65
CA GLU A 267 8.74 -29.39 -5.88
C GLU A 267 10.24 -29.38 -5.57
N ILE A 268 10.73 -30.31 -4.74
CA ILE A 268 12.16 -30.45 -4.42
C ILE A 268 12.84 -31.23 -5.55
N SER A 269 13.54 -30.53 -6.43
CA SER A 269 14.15 -31.16 -7.60
C SER A 269 15.40 -30.43 -8.09
N GLY A 270 16.28 -31.14 -8.80
CA GLY A 270 17.43 -30.55 -9.47
C GLY A 270 18.75 -30.57 -8.69
N SER A 271 19.66 -29.67 -9.03
CA SER A 271 21.04 -29.65 -8.52
C SER A 271 21.19 -29.15 -7.07
N GLN A 272 20.15 -28.50 -6.54
CA GLN A 272 20.15 -27.92 -5.18
C GLN A 272 19.28 -28.70 -4.19
N LEU A 273 19.01 -29.95 -4.45
CA LEU A 273 18.08 -30.82 -3.70
C LEU A 273 18.34 -30.80 -2.18
N ASN A 274 19.60 -30.79 -1.75
CA ASN A 274 19.94 -30.71 -0.32
C ASN A 274 19.51 -29.39 0.32
N ILE A 275 19.73 -28.28 -0.38
CA ILE A 275 19.38 -26.94 0.11
C ILE A 275 17.87 -26.80 0.13
N GLU A 276 17.18 -27.29 -0.88
CA GLU A 276 15.70 -27.24 -0.94
C GLU A 276 15.09 -28.10 0.19
N ALA A 277 15.60 -29.30 0.45
CA ALA A 277 15.14 -30.14 1.55
C ALA A 277 15.36 -29.48 2.91
N GLN A 278 16.51 -28.83 3.13
CA GLN A 278 16.78 -28.07 4.34
C GLN A 278 15.83 -26.88 4.50
N ASN A 279 15.53 -26.17 3.40
CA ASN A 279 14.58 -25.07 3.41
C ASN A 279 13.17 -25.55 3.75
N PHE A 280 12.74 -26.68 3.21
CA PHE A 280 11.47 -27.33 3.58
C PHE A 280 11.42 -27.64 5.08
N ALA A 281 12.44 -28.31 5.61
CA ALA A 281 12.52 -28.59 7.03
C ALA A 281 12.49 -27.31 7.89
N ASN A 282 13.19 -26.25 7.48
CA ASN A 282 13.18 -24.95 8.15
C ASN A 282 11.77 -24.33 8.17
N ILE A 283 11.05 -24.37 7.05
CA ILE A 283 9.70 -23.82 6.95
C ILE A 283 8.76 -24.56 7.90
N ILE A 284 8.80 -25.87 7.91
CA ILE A 284 7.97 -26.72 8.77
C ILE A 284 8.23 -26.41 10.24
N ILE A 285 9.49 -26.46 10.67
CA ILE A 285 9.86 -26.23 12.07
C ILE A 285 9.47 -24.81 12.53
N ASN A 286 9.79 -23.79 11.72
CA ASN A 286 9.50 -22.40 12.08
C ASN A 286 8.00 -22.10 12.19
N ASN A 287 7.14 -22.75 11.38
CA ASN A 287 5.69 -22.54 11.42
C ASN A 287 4.96 -23.44 12.41
N THR A 288 5.64 -24.42 13.00
CA THR A 288 5.08 -25.32 14.02
C THR A 288 5.66 -25.07 15.42
N THR A 289 6.55 -24.09 15.56
CA THR A 289 7.09 -23.67 16.87
C THR A 289 6.16 -22.62 17.49
N ASN A 290 5.76 -22.81 18.73
CA ASN A 290 4.89 -21.86 19.43
C ASN A 290 5.57 -20.49 19.59
N PRO A 291 4.90 -19.38 19.24
CA PRO A 291 5.39 -18.04 19.50
C PRO A 291 5.62 -17.85 21.01
N GLY A 292 6.85 -17.49 21.39
CA GLY A 292 7.21 -17.24 22.80
C GLY A 292 7.86 -18.41 23.53
N SER A 293 7.83 -19.65 23.03
CA SER A 293 8.79 -20.65 23.46
C SER A 293 10.13 -20.32 22.80
N LYS A 294 11.07 -19.78 23.58
CA LYS A 294 12.51 -19.86 23.22
C LYS A 294 12.86 -21.36 23.29
N GLY A 295 12.45 -22.11 22.26
CA GLY A 295 12.87 -23.50 22.10
C GLY A 295 14.39 -23.50 22.09
N ASP A 296 14.97 -24.44 22.79
CA ASP A 296 16.41 -24.65 22.74
C ASP A 296 16.78 -24.83 21.27
N GLU A 297 17.64 -23.94 20.71
CA GLU A 297 18.08 -23.99 19.31
C GLU A 297 18.67 -25.37 18.95
N VAL A 298 19.24 -26.05 19.93
CA VAL A 298 19.78 -27.42 19.78
C VAL A 298 18.69 -28.41 19.40
N TYR A 299 17.52 -28.34 20.08
CA TYR A 299 16.37 -29.19 19.74
C TYR A 299 15.83 -28.88 18.34
N SER A 300 15.60 -27.60 18.04
CA SER A 300 15.09 -27.20 16.72
C SER A 300 16.04 -27.62 15.60
N ASN A 301 17.34 -27.51 15.79
CA ASN A 301 18.34 -27.93 14.80
C ASN A 301 18.41 -29.47 14.68
N GLY A 302 18.24 -30.20 15.79
CA GLY A 302 18.14 -31.65 15.77
C GLY A 302 16.91 -32.15 14.99
N GLU A 303 15.75 -31.56 15.24
CA GLU A 303 14.51 -31.84 14.49
C GLU A 303 14.66 -31.53 13.00
N LYS A 304 15.30 -30.41 12.64
CA LYS A 304 15.59 -30.05 11.24
C LYS A 304 16.47 -31.08 10.54
N ASN A 305 17.53 -31.54 11.21
CA ASN A 305 18.41 -32.55 10.64
C ASN A 305 17.69 -33.87 10.41
N LEU A 306 16.89 -34.34 11.39
CA LEU A 306 16.06 -35.53 11.23
C LEU A 306 15.10 -35.39 10.07
N LEU A 307 14.33 -34.31 10.03
CA LEU A 307 13.35 -34.07 8.97
C LEU A 307 14.02 -33.98 7.59
N THR A 308 15.15 -33.28 7.49
CA THR A 308 15.93 -33.19 6.25
C THR A 308 16.40 -34.57 5.79
N ALA A 309 16.89 -35.40 6.73
CA ALA A 309 17.32 -36.76 6.42
C ALA A 309 16.15 -37.61 5.87
N LEU A 310 14.99 -37.55 6.50
CA LEU A 310 13.80 -38.30 6.08
C LEU A 310 13.30 -37.84 4.70
N ILE A 311 13.22 -36.53 4.46
CA ILE A 311 12.84 -35.97 3.15
C ILE A 311 13.81 -36.48 2.07
N LEU A 312 15.12 -36.32 2.28
CA LEU A 312 16.12 -36.73 1.32
C LEU A 312 16.13 -38.26 1.11
N TYR A 313 15.84 -39.06 2.16
CA TYR A 313 15.69 -40.51 2.03
C TYR A 313 14.54 -40.86 1.10
N VAL A 314 13.36 -40.31 1.32
CA VAL A 314 12.18 -40.52 0.46
C VAL A 314 12.47 -40.13 -1.00
N LEU A 315 13.18 -39.04 -1.21
CA LEU A 315 13.45 -38.52 -2.58
C LEU A 315 14.54 -39.31 -3.30
N THR A 316 15.62 -39.73 -2.60
CA THR A 316 16.86 -40.18 -3.24
C THR A 316 17.25 -41.64 -2.99
N SER A 317 16.70 -42.31 -1.96
CA SER A 317 17.06 -43.67 -1.62
C SER A 317 16.56 -44.67 -2.68
N ASP A 318 17.44 -45.52 -3.16
CA ASP A 318 17.08 -46.63 -4.03
C ASP A 318 16.36 -47.74 -3.25
N THR A 319 16.68 -47.91 -1.97
CA THR A 319 15.96 -48.78 -1.05
C THR A 319 14.50 -48.35 -0.90
N PHE A 320 14.24 -47.06 -0.67
CA PHE A 320 12.88 -46.53 -0.59
C PHE A 320 12.13 -46.70 -1.92
N LYS A 321 12.78 -46.40 -3.03
CA LYS A 321 12.22 -46.57 -4.39
C LYS A 321 11.77 -48.01 -4.66
N ALA A 322 12.54 -48.99 -4.16
CA ALA A 322 12.19 -50.41 -4.31
C ALA A 322 10.91 -50.82 -3.56
N THR A 323 10.46 -50.05 -2.55
CA THR A 323 9.19 -50.32 -1.85
C THR A 323 7.95 -49.99 -2.67
N GLY A 324 8.09 -49.23 -3.77
CA GLY A 324 6.97 -48.78 -4.58
C GLY A 324 6.09 -47.70 -3.89
N LYS A 325 6.43 -47.25 -2.68
CA LYS A 325 5.67 -46.21 -1.97
C LYS A 325 5.80 -44.85 -2.66
N PRO A 326 4.77 -43.98 -2.61
CA PRO A 326 4.80 -42.65 -3.17
C PRO A 326 5.79 -41.74 -2.42
N LYS A 327 6.44 -40.82 -3.12
CA LYS A 327 7.39 -39.86 -2.56
C LYS A 327 6.65 -38.61 -2.04
N THR A 328 5.98 -38.73 -0.90
CA THR A 328 5.11 -37.70 -0.34
C THR A 328 5.50 -37.32 1.10
N LEU A 329 4.98 -36.20 1.60
CA LEU A 329 5.09 -35.83 3.02
C LEU A 329 4.46 -36.89 3.92
N GLY A 330 3.39 -37.57 3.47
CA GLY A 330 2.82 -38.69 4.18
C GLY A 330 3.82 -39.83 4.38
N SER A 331 4.61 -40.17 3.35
CA SER A 331 5.68 -41.18 3.45
C SER A 331 6.79 -40.76 4.41
N VAL A 332 7.12 -39.46 4.48
CA VAL A 332 8.06 -38.93 5.49
C VAL A 332 7.53 -39.15 6.90
N TYR A 333 6.23 -38.89 7.12
CA TYR A 333 5.58 -39.12 8.40
C TYR A 333 5.55 -40.60 8.78
N GLU A 334 5.25 -41.50 7.84
CA GLU A 334 5.27 -42.96 8.08
C GLU A 334 6.67 -43.45 8.52
N LEU A 335 7.74 -42.95 7.89
CA LEU A 335 9.10 -43.26 8.31
C LEU A 335 9.37 -42.78 9.74
N LEU A 336 8.88 -41.61 10.12
CA LEU A 336 9.05 -41.06 11.46
C LEU A 336 8.39 -41.94 12.55
N THR A 337 7.34 -42.68 12.20
CA THR A 337 6.64 -43.60 13.16
C THR A 337 7.35 -44.93 13.34
N LEU A 338 8.35 -45.29 12.54
CA LEU A 338 9.11 -46.54 12.66
C LEU A 338 9.92 -46.59 13.97
N PRO A 339 10.22 -47.78 14.52
CA PRO A 339 11.17 -47.92 15.62
C PRO A 339 12.55 -47.36 15.26
N ASP A 340 13.30 -46.86 16.27
CA ASP A 340 14.64 -46.26 16.02
C ASP A 340 15.62 -47.26 15.42
N THR A 341 15.57 -48.53 15.82
CA THR A 341 16.40 -49.61 15.25
C THR A 341 16.14 -49.82 13.76
N GLU A 342 14.89 -49.66 13.33
CA GLU A 342 14.51 -49.77 11.92
C GLU A 342 14.96 -48.55 11.14
N LEU A 343 14.79 -47.33 11.69
CA LEU A 343 15.32 -46.13 11.10
C LEU A 343 16.84 -46.14 10.94
N GLU A 344 17.55 -46.65 11.97
CA GLU A 344 19.00 -46.83 11.90
C GLU A 344 19.41 -47.84 10.82
N SER A 345 18.63 -48.91 10.64
CA SER A 345 18.87 -49.86 9.55
C SER A 345 18.66 -49.28 8.17
N LEU A 346 17.71 -48.36 8.03
CA LEU A 346 17.39 -47.73 6.71
C LEU A 346 18.32 -46.54 6.39
N LEU A 347 18.55 -45.64 7.35
CA LEU A 347 19.27 -44.40 7.13
C LEU A 347 20.73 -44.45 7.63
N GLY A 348 21.05 -45.31 8.56
CA GLY A 348 22.39 -45.48 9.14
C GLY A 348 23.39 -46.09 8.17
N VAL A 349 24.65 -46.15 8.60
CA VAL A 349 25.71 -46.87 7.89
C VAL A 349 25.60 -48.33 8.27
N LYS A 350 25.40 -49.20 7.29
CA LYS A 350 25.38 -50.66 7.54
C LYS A 350 26.79 -51.13 7.93
N LYS A 351 26.87 -51.78 9.07
CA LYS A 351 28.09 -52.42 9.58
C LYS A 351 28.01 -53.93 9.41
N GLY A 352 29.08 -54.54 8.94
CA GLY A 352 29.21 -56.01 8.91
C GLY A 352 29.58 -56.58 10.25
N THR A 353 29.62 -57.90 10.34
CA THR A 353 30.01 -58.67 11.53
C THR A 353 31.39 -58.29 12.11
N ASP A 354 32.28 -57.73 11.30
CA ASP A 354 33.61 -57.27 11.65
C ASP A 354 33.74 -55.75 11.83
N ASP A 355 32.64 -55.06 12.15
CA ASP A 355 32.57 -53.57 12.28
C ASP A 355 33.01 -52.80 11.03
N LYS A 356 33.22 -53.48 9.90
CA LYS A 356 33.49 -52.86 8.62
C LYS A 356 32.21 -52.42 7.93
N PRO A 357 32.22 -51.26 7.21
CA PRO A 357 31.03 -50.83 6.43
C PRO A 357 30.66 -51.92 5.41
N MET A 358 29.42 -52.40 5.44
CA MET A 358 28.90 -53.26 4.36
C MET A 358 28.59 -52.43 3.12
N PRO A 359 28.67 -53.02 1.91
CA PRO A 359 28.20 -52.36 0.70
C PRO A 359 26.72 -51.95 0.88
N ASP A 360 26.48 -50.64 0.96
CA ASP A 360 25.16 -50.06 1.10
C ASP A 360 24.82 -49.40 -0.25
N VAL A 361 23.71 -49.79 -0.84
CA VAL A 361 23.21 -49.22 -2.12
C VAL A 361 23.07 -47.71 -2.01
N ASP A 362 22.81 -47.21 -0.80
CA ASP A 362 22.55 -45.80 -0.52
C ASP A 362 23.76 -45.07 0.14
N GLN A 363 24.97 -45.67 0.13
CA GLN A 363 26.15 -45.16 0.87
C GLN A 363 26.49 -43.69 0.59
N ASN A 364 26.40 -43.27 -0.67
CA ASN A 364 26.73 -41.91 -1.11
C ASN A 364 25.51 -40.99 -1.27
N LYS A 365 24.38 -41.37 -0.75
CA LYS A 365 23.16 -40.58 -0.88
C LYS A 365 23.14 -39.36 0.08
N PRO A 366 22.51 -38.26 -0.35
CA PRO A 366 22.58 -36.98 0.37
C PRO A 366 21.94 -37.02 1.78
N PHE A 367 21.03 -37.93 2.05
CA PHE A 367 20.40 -38.05 3.37
C PHE A 367 21.34 -38.53 4.48
N LYS A 368 22.47 -39.17 4.14
CA LYS A 368 23.43 -39.72 5.13
C LYS A 368 24.04 -38.61 6.01
N ALA A 369 24.38 -37.46 5.45
CA ALA A 369 25.00 -36.37 6.22
C ALA A 369 24.08 -35.79 7.32
N PRO A 370 22.84 -35.35 7.03
CA PRO A 370 21.94 -34.87 8.09
C PRO A 370 21.52 -35.98 9.05
N TRP A 371 21.44 -37.26 8.60
CA TRP A 371 21.22 -38.38 9.49
C TRP A 371 22.37 -38.58 10.48
N MET A 372 23.61 -38.52 10.02
CA MET A 372 24.79 -38.63 10.89
C MET A 372 24.80 -37.54 11.97
N MET A 373 24.47 -36.29 11.58
CA MET A 373 24.37 -35.19 12.56
C MET A 373 23.29 -35.46 13.61
N TYR A 374 22.11 -35.96 13.22
CA TYR A 374 21.06 -36.36 14.15
C TYR A 374 21.51 -37.51 15.05
N SER A 375 22.18 -38.52 14.51
CA SER A 375 22.60 -39.73 15.24
C SER A 375 23.71 -39.48 16.28
N THR A 376 24.40 -38.34 16.25
CA THR A 376 25.38 -37.95 17.29
C THR A 376 24.71 -37.60 18.63
N ALA A 377 23.41 -37.30 18.62
CA ALA A 377 22.67 -37.02 19.83
C ALA A 377 22.50 -38.30 20.68
N SER A 378 22.42 -38.15 22.03
CA SER A 378 22.11 -39.25 22.93
C SER A 378 20.76 -39.88 22.62
N GLU A 379 20.58 -41.15 22.98
CA GLU A 379 19.34 -41.90 22.76
C GLU A 379 18.11 -41.18 23.30
N ASN A 380 18.17 -40.67 24.53
CA ASN A 380 17.09 -39.88 25.14
C ASN A 380 16.78 -38.62 24.35
N MET A 381 17.82 -37.93 23.87
CA MET A 381 17.63 -36.72 23.04
C MET A 381 16.99 -37.06 21.70
N ARG A 382 17.44 -38.11 21.02
CA ARG A 382 16.87 -38.58 19.75
C ARG A 382 15.38 -38.94 19.91
N GLY A 383 15.01 -39.63 20.99
CA GLY A 383 13.61 -39.93 21.31
C GLY A 383 12.76 -38.68 21.47
N ASN A 384 13.27 -37.65 22.15
CA ASN A 384 12.57 -36.37 22.31
C ASN A 384 12.44 -35.62 21.00
N LEU A 385 13.49 -35.57 20.19
CA LEU A 385 13.47 -34.94 18.86
C LEU A 385 12.46 -35.61 17.93
N LYS A 386 12.41 -36.91 17.91
CA LYS A 386 11.48 -37.70 17.12
C LYS A 386 10.02 -37.49 17.57
N LEU A 387 9.77 -37.50 18.88
CA LEU A 387 8.45 -37.21 19.43
C LEU A 387 8.00 -35.79 19.10
N GLY A 388 8.88 -34.79 19.29
CA GLY A 388 8.60 -33.41 18.96
C GLY A 388 8.23 -33.24 17.49
N LEU A 389 9.02 -33.83 16.59
CA LEU A 389 8.73 -33.79 15.14
C LEU A 389 7.43 -34.53 14.80
N GLY A 390 7.13 -35.64 15.47
CA GLY A 390 5.87 -36.38 15.32
C GLY A 390 4.65 -35.54 15.66
N VAL A 391 4.70 -34.76 16.73
CA VAL A 391 3.63 -33.83 17.12
C VAL A 391 3.48 -32.71 16.10
N ARG A 392 4.58 -32.18 15.57
CA ARG A 392 4.53 -31.13 14.54
C ARG A 392 3.90 -31.57 13.22
N LEU A 393 4.08 -32.82 12.84
CA LEU A 393 3.61 -33.42 11.60
C LEU A 393 2.34 -34.27 11.78
N GLN A 394 1.71 -34.26 12.96
CA GLN A 394 0.55 -35.14 13.24
C GLN A 394 -0.63 -34.96 12.29
N THR A 395 -0.76 -33.81 11.64
CA THR A 395 -1.78 -33.57 10.61
C THR A 395 -1.65 -34.50 9.40
N LEU A 396 -0.45 -35.03 9.15
CA LEU A 396 -0.18 -35.98 8.08
C LEU A 396 -0.56 -37.43 8.46
N GLN A 397 -1.20 -37.65 9.61
CA GLN A 397 -1.85 -38.94 9.94
C GLN A 397 -3.11 -39.14 9.10
N ASP A 398 -3.80 -38.05 8.78
CA ASP A 398 -5.05 -38.09 8.02
C ASP A 398 -4.78 -38.46 6.55
N GLU A 399 -5.49 -39.46 6.04
CA GLU A 399 -5.34 -39.94 4.66
C GLU A 399 -5.72 -38.89 3.63
N VAL A 400 -6.71 -38.04 3.93
CA VAL A 400 -7.10 -36.95 3.02
C VAL A 400 -5.98 -35.92 2.91
N MET A 401 -5.34 -35.59 4.04
CA MET A 401 -4.20 -34.68 4.06
C MET A 401 -2.98 -35.25 3.33
N LYS A 402 -2.71 -36.55 3.47
CA LYS A 402 -1.65 -37.21 2.69
C LYS A 402 -1.91 -37.11 1.19
N ASN A 403 -3.16 -37.32 0.78
CA ASN A 403 -3.54 -37.28 -0.63
C ASN A 403 -3.42 -35.88 -1.21
N ILE A 404 -3.98 -34.84 -0.57
CA ILE A 404 -3.92 -33.46 -1.09
C ILE A 404 -2.51 -32.88 -1.09
N THR A 405 -1.58 -33.44 -0.31
CA THR A 405 -0.16 -33.01 -0.28
C THR A 405 0.78 -33.93 -1.05
N GLY A 406 0.25 -34.95 -1.75
CA GLY A 406 1.07 -35.97 -2.41
C GLY A 406 0.70 -36.26 -3.87
N ILE A 407 -0.40 -35.73 -4.37
CA ILE A 407 -0.83 -35.89 -5.78
C ILE A 407 -0.61 -34.56 -6.51
N LYS A 408 -0.22 -34.63 -7.77
CA LYS A 408 0.11 -33.44 -8.56
C LYS A 408 -1.06 -33.03 -9.46
N ASP A 409 -2.02 -32.29 -8.91
CA ASP A 409 -3.10 -31.63 -9.68
C ASP A 409 -2.80 -30.16 -9.93
N ILE A 410 -2.03 -29.54 -9.04
CA ILE A 410 -1.65 -28.13 -9.10
C ILE A 410 -0.20 -28.01 -9.60
N ASP A 411 0.00 -27.30 -10.72
CA ASP A 411 1.32 -26.87 -11.22
C ASP A 411 1.59 -25.42 -10.77
N LEU A 412 2.59 -25.22 -9.93
CA LEU A 412 2.95 -23.90 -9.42
C LEU A 412 3.46 -22.92 -10.49
N THR A 413 3.87 -23.42 -11.65
CA THR A 413 4.33 -22.59 -12.77
C THR A 413 3.21 -22.21 -13.74
N LEU A 414 2.06 -22.88 -13.67
CA LEU A 414 0.93 -22.66 -14.57
C LEU A 414 0.42 -21.20 -14.57
N PRO A 415 0.31 -20.52 -13.41
CA PRO A 415 -0.14 -19.13 -13.40
C PRO A 415 0.72 -18.17 -14.22
N GLY A 416 2.00 -18.45 -14.36
CA GLY A 416 2.90 -17.67 -15.21
C GLY A 416 2.84 -18.01 -16.70
N LYS A 417 2.27 -19.18 -17.06
CA LYS A 417 2.18 -19.69 -18.42
C LYS A 417 0.86 -19.31 -19.11
N THR A 418 -0.24 -19.46 -18.40
CA THR A 418 -1.59 -19.23 -18.92
C THR A 418 -2.50 -18.64 -17.87
N LYS A 419 -3.65 -18.13 -18.31
CA LYS A 419 -4.66 -17.54 -17.41
C LYS A 419 -5.22 -18.60 -16.48
N CYS A 420 -4.97 -18.46 -15.20
CA CYS A 420 -5.57 -19.32 -14.19
C CYS A 420 -5.83 -18.57 -12.89
N ILE A 421 -6.66 -19.15 -12.07
CA ILE A 421 -6.96 -18.64 -10.73
C ILE A 421 -6.86 -19.79 -9.73
N TYR A 422 -6.08 -19.58 -8.68
CA TYR A 422 -5.91 -20.54 -7.59
C TYR A 422 -6.50 -19.97 -6.32
N TYR A 423 -7.45 -20.68 -5.74
CA TYR A 423 -8.02 -20.37 -4.43
C TYR A 423 -7.36 -21.27 -3.38
N VAL A 424 -6.67 -20.66 -2.44
CA VAL A 424 -6.03 -21.36 -1.32
C VAL A 424 -6.86 -21.08 -0.08
N ILE A 425 -7.70 -22.03 0.30
CA ILE A 425 -8.58 -21.90 1.46
C ILE A 425 -7.84 -22.35 2.70
N ILE A 426 -7.62 -21.42 3.62
CA ILE A 426 -6.84 -21.59 4.84
C ILE A 426 -7.75 -21.23 6.02
N SER A 427 -7.82 -22.09 7.05
CA SER A 427 -8.57 -21.74 8.25
C SER A 427 -7.90 -20.59 9.00
N ASP A 428 -8.67 -19.56 9.35
CA ASP A 428 -8.27 -18.47 10.24
C ASP A 428 -8.34 -18.86 11.73
N MET A 429 -9.02 -19.95 12.05
CA MET A 429 -9.24 -20.45 13.41
C MET A 429 -8.27 -21.55 13.83
N ASN A 430 -7.58 -22.17 12.88
CA ASN A 430 -6.73 -23.33 13.16
C ASN A 430 -5.34 -23.19 12.53
N ASP A 431 -4.34 -23.05 13.38
CA ASP A 431 -2.94 -22.89 12.99
C ASP A 431 -2.27 -24.18 12.48
N THR A 432 -2.95 -25.31 12.60
CA THR A 432 -2.40 -26.63 12.31
C THR A 432 -1.87 -26.77 10.87
N PHE A 433 -2.49 -26.07 9.93
CA PHE A 433 -2.13 -26.13 8.50
C PHE A 433 -1.20 -25.00 8.02
N LYS A 434 -0.79 -24.09 8.92
CA LYS A 434 0.07 -22.94 8.55
C LYS A 434 1.38 -23.36 7.86
N PHE A 435 1.97 -24.48 8.26
CA PHE A 435 3.20 -24.94 7.64
C PHE A 435 2.98 -25.38 6.18
N ILE A 436 1.83 -26.00 5.85
CA ILE A 436 1.51 -26.42 4.48
C ILE A 436 1.28 -25.19 3.58
N SER A 437 0.50 -24.20 4.06
CA SER A 437 0.29 -22.96 3.33
C SER A 437 1.58 -22.17 3.13
N SER A 438 2.44 -22.08 4.17
CA SER A 438 3.74 -21.43 4.06
C SER A 438 4.68 -22.14 3.07
N LEU A 439 4.68 -23.48 3.05
CA LEU A 439 5.40 -24.28 2.06
C LEU A 439 4.88 -23.97 0.65
N PHE A 440 3.56 -24.04 0.46
CA PHE A 440 2.92 -23.78 -0.84
C PHE A 440 3.34 -22.42 -1.40
N PHE A 441 3.18 -21.33 -0.64
CA PHE A 441 3.55 -19.99 -1.10
C PHE A 441 5.05 -19.81 -1.28
N SER A 442 5.87 -20.43 -0.43
CA SER A 442 7.33 -20.39 -0.57
C SER A 442 7.80 -21.06 -1.86
N CYS A 443 7.23 -22.23 -2.19
CA CYS A 443 7.50 -22.93 -3.44
C CYS A 443 6.95 -22.17 -4.64
N LEU A 444 5.74 -21.64 -4.54
CA LEU A 444 5.10 -20.86 -5.58
C LEU A 444 5.99 -19.69 -6.04
N PHE A 445 6.46 -18.86 -5.11
CA PHE A 445 7.33 -17.73 -5.45
C PHE A 445 8.63 -18.19 -6.08
N SER A 446 9.25 -19.23 -5.53
CA SER A 446 10.50 -19.77 -6.05
C SER A 446 10.33 -20.30 -7.48
N LYS A 447 9.31 -21.12 -7.73
CA LYS A 447 9.04 -21.73 -9.04
C LYS A 447 8.61 -20.71 -10.09
N LEU A 448 7.80 -19.73 -9.74
CA LEU A 448 7.43 -18.65 -10.67
C LEU A 448 8.64 -17.78 -11.05
N VAL A 449 9.50 -17.43 -10.07
CA VAL A 449 10.73 -16.66 -10.35
C VAL A 449 11.71 -17.49 -11.19
N GLU A 450 11.90 -18.78 -10.89
CA GLU A 450 12.72 -19.68 -11.69
C GLU A 450 12.21 -19.76 -13.12
N PHE A 451 10.90 -19.97 -13.31
CA PHE A 451 10.26 -20.00 -14.62
C PHE A 451 10.40 -18.68 -15.37
N SER A 452 10.29 -17.53 -14.68
CA SER A 452 10.48 -16.22 -15.31
C SER A 452 11.92 -16.05 -15.85
N ARG A 453 12.92 -16.51 -15.11
CA ARG A 453 14.34 -16.45 -15.53
C ARG A 453 14.65 -17.31 -16.76
N GLN A 454 13.87 -18.35 -17.01
CA GLN A 454 13.97 -19.20 -18.20
C GLN A 454 13.38 -18.52 -19.45
N GLN A 455 12.57 -17.45 -19.28
CA GLN A 455 12.01 -16.71 -20.41
C GLN A 455 13.03 -15.73 -20.98
N LYS A 456 13.01 -15.51 -22.30
CA LYS A 456 13.90 -14.54 -22.98
C LYS A 456 13.78 -13.12 -22.42
N SER A 457 12.62 -12.74 -21.94
CA SER A 457 12.35 -11.41 -21.34
C SER A 457 12.77 -11.31 -19.88
N GLY A 458 13.08 -12.43 -19.21
CA GLY A 458 13.23 -12.49 -17.76
C GLY A 458 11.94 -12.29 -16.97
N GLN A 459 10.78 -12.31 -17.64
CA GLN A 459 9.46 -12.03 -17.07
C GLN A 459 8.46 -13.13 -17.40
N LEU A 460 7.48 -13.32 -16.55
CA LEU A 460 6.37 -14.24 -16.82
C LEU A 460 5.57 -13.80 -18.04
N PRO A 461 5.20 -14.72 -18.95
CA PRO A 461 4.29 -14.45 -20.07
C PRO A 461 2.96 -13.86 -19.60
N VAL A 462 2.35 -14.43 -18.56
CA VAL A 462 1.14 -13.93 -17.92
C VAL A 462 1.52 -13.34 -16.56
N PRO A 463 1.16 -12.07 -16.25
CA PRO A 463 1.37 -11.50 -14.92
C PRO A 463 0.57 -12.26 -13.86
N VAL A 464 1.12 -12.37 -12.66
CA VAL A 464 0.50 -13.09 -11.56
C VAL A 464 0.22 -12.12 -10.42
N ASN A 465 -1.04 -12.06 -9.97
CA ASN A 465 -1.46 -11.30 -8.82
C ASN A 465 -1.70 -12.25 -7.64
N VAL A 466 -0.98 -12.05 -6.55
CA VAL A 466 -1.12 -12.85 -5.33
C VAL A 466 -1.83 -12.00 -4.28
N ILE A 467 -3.10 -12.31 -4.03
CA ILE A 467 -3.98 -11.62 -3.08
C ILE A 467 -4.01 -12.44 -1.80
N MET A 468 -3.37 -11.95 -0.76
CA MET A 468 -3.31 -12.60 0.54
C MET A 468 -4.37 -11.96 1.46
N ASP A 469 -5.64 -12.41 1.37
CA ASP A 469 -6.79 -11.78 2.06
C ASP A 469 -6.70 -11.85 3.58
N GLU A 470 -5.95 -12.80 4.13
CA GLU A 470 -5.50 -12.81 5.52
C GLU A 470 -4.02 -13.25 5.53
N PHE A 471 -3.12 -12.29 5.33
CA PHE A 471 -1.67 -12.57 5.18
C PHE A 471 -1.07 -13.36 6.35
N ILE A 472 -1.53 -13.07 7.56
CA ILE A 472 -1.02 -13.69 8.78
C ILE A 472 -1.42 -15.17 8.89
N ALA A 473 -2.54 -15.57 8.30
CA ALA A 473 -3.01 -16.97 8.33
C ALA A 473 -2.14 -17.91 7.47
N ILE A 474 -1.38 -17.39 6.51
CA ILE A 474 -0.45 -18.19 5.69
C ILE A 474 0.67 -18.81 6.53
N GLY A 475 1.02 -18.20 7.66
CA GLY A 475 2.20 -18.51 8.43
C GLY A 475 3.41 -17.67 8.02
N LYS A 476 4.54 -17.91 8.69
CA LYS A 476 5.78 -17.17 8.44
C LYS A 476 6.44 -17.64 7.14
N LEU A 477 6.61 -16.74 6.19
CA LEU A 477 7.35 -16.99 4.95
C LEU A 477 8.83 -16.63 5.17
N PRO A 478 9.76 -17.59 5.11
CA PRO A 478 11.18 -17.30 5.27
C PRO A 478 11.71 -16.42 4.15
N ASP A 479 12.61 -15.47 4.50
CA ASP A 479 13.24 -14.51 3.56
C ASP A 479 12.20 -13.78 2.67
N PHE A 480 11.02 -13.49 3.23
CA PHE A 480 9.93 -12.91 2.45
C PHE A 480 10.23 -11.50 1.98
N ASP A 481 11.01 -10.73 2.74
CA ASP A 481 11.54 -9.43 2.35
C ASP A 481 12.38 -9.51 1.05
N LYS A 482 13.28 -10.48 0.97
CA LYS A 482 14.10 -10.73 -0.23
C LYS A 482 13.25 -11.23 -1.40
N LYS A 483 12.30 -12.12 -1.13
CA LYS A 483 11.34 -12.61 -2.14
C LYS A 483 10.52 -11.46 -2.69
N LEU A 484 9.95 -10.61 -1.84
CA LEU A 484 9.13 -9.46 -2.23
C LEU A 484 9.88 -8.48 -3.14
N ALA A 485 11.16 -8.20 -2.84
CA ALA A 485 12.00 -7.39 -3.69
C ALA A 485 12.27 -8.04 -5.08
N THR A 486 12.41 -9.38 -5.11
CA THR A 486 12.78 -10.12 -6.33
C THR A 486 11.59 -10.33 -7.27
N VAL A 487 10.41 -10.67 -6.76
CA VAL A 487 9.24 -11.06 -7.56
C VAL A 487 8.70 -9.94 -8.45
N ARG A 488 8.97 -8.67 -8.11
CA ARG A 488 8.61 -7.51 -8.94
C ARG A 488 9.13 -7.64 -10.37
N SER A 489 10.41 -8.00 -10.53
CA SER A 489 11.03 -8.12 -11.85
C SER A 489 10.41 -9.21 -12.71
N ALA A 490 9.84 -10.23 -12.08
CA ALA A 490 9.16 -11.35 -12.74
C ALA A 490 7.71 -11.05 -13.14
N ARG A 491 7.14 -9.86 -12.88
CA ARG A 491 5.72 -9.50 -13.05
C ARG A 491 4.80 -10.25 -12.09
N ILE A 492 5.26 -10.51 -10.88
CA ILE A 492 4.44 -11.03 -9.79
C ILE A 492 4.12 -9.85 -8.86
N ASN A 493 2.84 -9.63 -8.59
CA ASN A 493 2.33 -8.55 -7.75
C ASN A 493 1.74 -9.14 -6.49
N ILE A 494 2.08 -8.59 -5.34
CA ILE A 494 1.66 -9.14 -4.05
C ILE A 494 0.84 -8.08 -3.31
N TYR A 495 -0.35 -8.49 -2.86
CA TYR A 495 -1.29 -7.68 -2.09
C TYR A 495 -1.46 -8.34 -0.73
N MET A 496 -0.85 -7.75 0.30
CA MET A 496 -0.87 -8.25 1.68
C MET A 496 -1.98 -7.56 2.46
N ILE A 497 -2.96 -8.31 2.91
CA ILE A 497 -4.11 -7.80 3.66
C ILE A 497 -4.04 -8.36 5.07
N PHE A 498 -4.16 -7.51 6.08
CA PHE A 498 -4.14 -7.89 7.49
C PHE A 498 -4.94 -6.91 8.34
N GLN A 499 -5.09 -7.21 9.64
CA GLN A 499 -6.01 -6.46 10.49
C GLN A 499 -5.33 -5.31 11.23
N THR A 500 -4.14 -5.55 11.79
CA THR A 500 -3.39 -4.58 12.60
C THR A 500 -1.89 -4.68 12.35
N LEU A 501 -1.16 -3.58 12.57
CA LEU A 501 0.31 -3.59 12.53
C LEU A 501 0.92 -4.52 13.58
N ALA A 502 0.29 -4.64 14.74
CA ALA A 502 0.76 -5.53 15.81
C ALA A 502 0.88 -6.99 15.34
N GLN A 503 -0.09 -7.48 14.55
CA GLN A 503 -0.02 -8.83 13.96
C GLN A 503 1.20 -8.97 13.02
N LEU A 504 1.46 -7.95 12.20
CA LEU A 504 2.62 -7.97 11.30
C LEU A 504 3.94 -7.95 12.07
N GLN A 505 4.05 -7.11 13.11
CA GLN A 505 5.22 -7.01 13.99
C GLN A 505 5.50 -8.33 14.73
N GLN A 506 4.46 -9.02 15.19
CA GLN A 506 4.59 -10.32 15.86
C GLN A 506 5.14 -11.39 14.93
N ASN A 507 4.69 -11.45 13.67
CA ASN A 507 5.14 -12.45 12.71
C ASN A 507 6.51 -12.12 12.09
N TYR A 508 6.82 -10.84 11.94
CA TYR A 508 8.06 -10.34 11.33
C TYR A 508 8.76 -9.34 12.27
N PRO A 509 9.30 -9.82 13.42
CA PRO A 509 9.98 -8.97 14.40
C PRO A 509 11.28 -8.37 13.87
N ASP A 510 12.00 -7.65 14.72
CA ASP A 510 13.36 -7.13 14.48
C ASP A 510 13.46 -6.18 13.27
N GLY A 511 12.41 -5.36 13.03
CA GLY A 511 12.37 -4.39 11.93
C GLY A 511 12.07 -4.99 10.55
N LEU A 512 11.88 -6.31 10.43
CA LEU A 512 11.51 -6.96 9.18
C LEU A 512 10.16 -6.46 8.65
N TRP A 513 9.20 -6.19 9.55
CA TRP A 513 7.89 -5.66 9.20
C TRP A 513 7.97 -4.29 8.51
N GLU A 514 8.92 -3.41 8.93
CA GLU A 514 9.15 -2.11 8.28
C GLU A 514 9.72 -2.29 6.88
N THR A 515 10.62 -3.26 6.72
CA THR A 515 11.19 -3.64 5.42
C THR A 515 10.10 -4.11 4.46
N LEU A 516 9.14 -4.93 4.93
CA LEU A 516 8.01 -5.38 4.13
C LEU A 516 7.14 -4.20 3.69
N ILE A 517 6.83 -3.26 4.60
CA ILE A 517 6.10 -2.03 4.25
C ILE A 517 6.88 -1.21 3.22
N GLY A 518 8.20 -1.06 3.40
CA GLY A 518 9.07 -0.33 2.48
C GLY A 518 9.12 -0.92 1.06
N CYS A 519 8.92 -2.24 0.93
CA CYS A 519 8.81 -2.90 -0.38
C CYS A 519 7.49 -2.65 -1.10
N CYS A 520 6.46 -2.17 -0.40
CA CYS A 520 5.14 -1.88 -0.98
C CYS A 520 5.05 -0.41 -1.39
N TYR A 521 4.74 -0.15 -2.64
CA TYR A 521 4.57 1.21 -3.13
C TYR A 521 3.30 1.87 -2.58
N THR A 522 2.25 1.09 -2.44
CA THR A 522 0.96 1.56 -1.94
C THR A 522 0.64 0.96 -0.59
N PHE A 523 0.26 1.81 0.34
CA PHE A 523 -0.26 1.45 1.65
C PHE A 523 -1.69 1.97 1.76
N MET A 524 -2.67 1.06 1.87
CA MET A 524 -4.08 1.38 2.00
C MET A 524 -4.56 1.07 3.41
N CYS A 525 -5.17 2.03 4.06
CA CYS A 525 -5.85 1.82 5.34
C CYS A 525 -7.36 2.05 5.15
N LEU A 526 -8.14 0.97 5.29
CA LEU A 526 -9.59 1.04 5.26
C LEU A 526 -10.18 1.44 6.62
N SER A 527 -9.54 0.96 7.68
CA SER A 527 -9.89 1.31 9.06
C SER A 527 -8.81 0.77 10.01
N CYS A 528 -8.43 1.55 11.00
CA CYS A 528 -7.60 1.10 12.12
C CYS A 528 -8.43 0.77 13.38
N GLY A 529 -9.75 1.03 13.38
CA GLY A 529 -10.62 0.80 14.53
C GLY A 529 -10.06 1.47 15.79
N ASN A 530 -9.95 0.71 16.87
CA ASN A 530 -9.40 1.17 18.14
C ASN A 530 -7.90 0.82 18.31
N ASP A 531 -7.21 0.39 17.26
CA ASP A 531 -5.77 0.08 17.33
C ASP A 531 -4.93 1.36 17.29
N MET A 532 -4.56 1.84 18.47
CA MET A 532 -3.75 3.05 18.65
C MET A 532 -2.38 2.92 17.97
N GLY A 533 -1.77 1.75 17.99
CA GLY A 533 -0.45 1.52 17.37
C GLY A 533 -0.49 1.75 15.85
N THR A 534 -1.50 1.21 15.18
CA THR A 534 -1.71 1.47 13.74
C THR A 534 -2.04 2.94 13.48
N ALA A 535 -2.90 3.56 14.31
CA ALA A 535 -3.28 4.97 14.16
C ALA A 535 -2.09 5.92 14.33
N GLU A 536 -1.25 5.72 15.34
CA GLU A 536 -0.03 6.50 15.55
C GLU A 536 0.98 6.34 14.42
N TYR A 537 1.16 5.12 13.93
CA TYR A 537 2.04 4.86 12.79
C TYR A 537 1.60 5.62 11.54
N LEU A 538 0.29 5.59 11.24
CA LEU A 538 -0.29 6.33 10.11
C LEU A 538 -0.12 7.84 10.29
N SER A 539 -0.43 8.36 11.47
CA SER A 539 -0.28 9.78 11.80
C SER A 539 1.17 10.25 11.59
N LYS A 540 2.15 9.47 12.05
CA LYS A 540 3.57 9.78 11.83
C LYS A 540 3.95 9.75 10.33
N ARG A 541 3.38 8.83 9.56
CA ARG A 541 3.65 8.74 8.10
C ARG A 541 3.02 9.87 7.29
N THR A 542 1.86 10.35 7.69
CA THR A 542 1.20 11.48 7.01
C THR A 542 1.92 12.82 7.29
N GLY A 543 2.77 12.86 8.32
CA GLY A 543 3.51 14.05 8.70
C GLY A 543 2.66 15.03 9.50
N THR A 544 3.15 16.25 9.64
CA THR A 544 2.52 17.32 10.44
C THR A 544 2.14 18.50 9.55
N MET A 545 1.06 19.20 9.93
CA MET A 545 0.68 20.47 9.33
C MET A 545 0.59 21.54 10.40
N THR A 546 0.82 22.79 10.01
CA THR A 546 0.69 23.93 10.91
C THR A 546 -0.75 24.42 10.93
N THR A 547 -1.37 24.45 12.10
CA THR A 547 -2.71 25.02 12.29
C THR A 547 -2.62 26.35 13.03
N ALA A 548 -3.40 27.34 12.59
CA ALA A 548 -3.53 28.62 13.27
C ALA A 548 -4.63 28.53 14.32
N LEU A 549 -4.28 28.83 15.56
CA LEU A 549 -5.23 28.93 16.67
C LEU A 549 -5.46 30.39 17.05
N GLU A 550 -6.71 30.81 17.07
CA GLU A 550 -7.12 32.12 17.57
C GLU A 550 -7.69 31.98 18.98
N ASN A 551 -7.02 32.56 19.95
CA ASN A 551 -7.52 32.66 21.31
C ASN A 551 -8.19 34.05 21.50
N LEU A 552 -9.50 34.05 21.65
CA LEU A 552 -10.27 35.26 21.92
C LEU A 552 -10.46 35.40 23.43
N ARG A 553 -9.90 36.45 24.02
CA ARG A 553 -10.20 36.82 25.39
C ARG A 553 -11.27 37.91 25.39
N VAL A 554 -12.40 37.59 25.95
CA VAL A 554 -13.52 38.55 26.15
C VAL A 554 -13.60 38.86 27.63
N ASP A 555 -13.12 40.05 28.03
CA ASP A 555 -13.39 40.57 29.37
C ASP A 555 -14.83 41.13 29.37
N ARG A 556 -15.70 40.60 30.22
CA ARG A 556 -17.06 41.11 30.39
C ARG A 556 -17.03 42.37 31.26
N PRO A 557 -17.25 43.57 30.73
CA PRO A 557 -17.43 44.75 31.57
C PRO A 557 -18.78 44.63 32.29
N MET A 558 -18.85 45.20 33.50
CA MET A 558 -20.07 45.20 34.35
C MET A 558 -21.30 45.85 33.67
N VAL A 559 -21.14 46.52 32.55
CA VAL A 559 -22.21 47.14 31.77
C VAL A 559 -22.17 46.57 30.37
N GLU A 560 -23.07 45.64 30.05
CA GLU A 560 -23.19 45.01 28.74
C GLU A 560 -23.68 46.02 27.69
N LEU A 561 -22.80 46.58 26.90
CA LEU A 561 -23.17 47.29 25.67
C LEU A 561 -22.60 46.72 24.38
N ALA A 562 -21.60 45.87 24.42
CA ALA A 562 -21.13 45.06 23.29
C ALA A 562 -20.09 44.00 23.75
N ASN A 563 -20.19 42.76 23.25
CA ASN A 563 -19.17 41.76 23.38
C ASN A 563 -18.00 42.10 22.41
N VAL A 564 -17.12 42.98 22.81
CA VAL A 564 -15.92 43.32 22.05
C VAL A 564 -14.74 42.52 22.62
N PRO A 565 -14.05 41.72 21.81
CA PRO A 565 -12.82 41.04 22.30
C PRO A 565 -11.79 42.05 22.76
N THR A 566 -11.34 41.93 24.01
CA THR A 566 -10.34 42.80 24.61
C THR A 566 -8.92 42.46 24.20
N SER A 567 -8.67 41.21 23.84
CA SER A 567 -7.42 40.80 23.21
C SER A 567 -7.65 39.60 22.31
N VAL A 568 -6.94 39.54 21.20
CA VAL A 568 -6.86 38.40 20.28
C VAL A 568 -5.41 37.96 20.30
N SER A 569 -5.15 36.73 20.73
CA SER A 569 -3.82 36.14 20.62
C SER A 569 -3.86 35.03 19.61
N HIS A 570 -2.88 35.00 18.71
CA HIS A 570 -2.69 33.98 17.72
C HIS A 570 -1.58 33.04 18.18
N SER A 571 -1.80 31.75 18.09
CA SER A 571 -0.78 30.73 18.35
C SER A 571 -0.78 29.68 17.25
N TYR A 572 0.36 29.05 17.04
CA TYR A 572 0.52 27.94 16.12
C TYR A 572 0.51 26.63 16.89
N SER A 573 -0.09 25.60 16.31
CA SER A 573 -0.06 24.24 16.84
C SER A 573 0.18 23.24 15.71
N THR A 574 0.72 22.08 16.07
CA THR A 574 0.88 20.93 15.17
C THR A 574 -0.37 20.10 15.12
#